data_1ee5f2bf8453e72ffdf38daa6a29d351
#
_entry.id   1ee5f2bf8453e72ffdf38daa6a29d351
#
_cell.length_a   1.000
_cell.length_b   1.000
_cell.length_c   1.000
_cell.angle_alpha   90.00
_cell.angle_beta   90.00
_cell.angle_gamma   90.00
#
_symmetry.space_group_name_H-M   'P 1'
#
loop_
_entity.id
_entity.type
_entity.pdbx_description
1 polymer ?
#
loop_
_entity_poly.entity_id
_entity_poly.type
_entity_poly.pdbx_seq_one_letter_code
_entity_poly.pdbx_strand_id
1 'polypeptide(L)'
;MQTLTYNFDQKIEQSILTLRKQKHLAGFPFMIDDSEELPSNQAYMEYADGTIEIVEFSADYRDYFSVRKLTKSEVSKIQKNII
;
A
#
# COMPACT_ATOMS: atom_id res chain seq x y z
N MET A 1 -24.40 4.21 -3.91
CA MET A 1 -24.13 4.60 -3.57
C MET A 1 -23.88 5.46 -3.46
N GLN A 2 -23.78 6.00 -3.26
CA GLN A 2 -23.65 6.66 -3.09
C GLN A 2 -23.36 7.58 -3.03
N THR A 3 -23.36 8.22 -2.88
CA THR A 3 -23.04 8.99 -2.76
C THR A 3 -22.34 9.73 -2.48
N LEU A 4 -22.07 9.97 -2.58
CA LEU A 4 -21.26 10.30 -2.52
C LEU A 4 -20.33 10.98 -2.52
N THR A 5 -20.31 11.76 -2.07
CA THR A 5 -19.24 12.09 -2.91
C THR A 5 -18.09 12.77 -2.17
N TYR A 6 -18.20 13.98 -1.65
CA TYR A 6 -17.16 14.61 -0.87
C TYR A 6 -16.86 13.83 0.42
N ASN A 7 -17.90 13.30 1.05
CA ASN A 7 -17.75 12.43 2.22
C ASN A 7 -17.16 11.09 1.86
N PHE A 8 -17.34 10.72 0.60
CA PHE A 8 -16.80 9.46 0.09
C PHE A 8 -15.29 9.46 0.15
N ASP A 9 -14.66 10.55 -0.28
CA ASP A 9 -13.20 10.66 -0.26
C ASP A 9 -12.65 10.59 1.16
N GLN A 10 -13.27 11.29 2.11
CA GLN A 10 -12.87 11.24 3.50
C GLN A 10 -13.02 9.84 4.09
N LYS A 11 -14.11 9.16 3.75
CA LYS A 11 -14.34 7.80 4.25
C LYS A 11 -13.34 6.82 3.70
N ILE A 12 -12.97 6.95 2.42
CA ILE A 12 -11.96 6.10 1.82
C ILE A 12 -10.62 6.30 2.52
N GLU A 13 -10.24 7.54 2.74
CA GLU A 13 -8.98 7.87 3.39
C GLU A 13 -8.91 7.28 4.79
N GLN A 14 -9.96 7.44 5.59
CA GLN A 14 -10.01 6.89 6.94
C GLN A 14 -10.02 5.36 6.92
N SER A 15 -10.75 4.78 5.97
CA SER A 15 -10.80 3.32 5.83
C SER A 15 -9.43 2.74 5.50
N ILE A 16 -8.68 3.41 4.64
CA ILE A 16 -7.33 3.00 4.29
C ILE A 16 -6.41 3.05 5.50
N LEU A 17 -6.47 4.13 6.27
CA LEU A 17 -5.64 4.28 7.48
C LEU A 17 -6.00 3.22 8.52
N THR A 18 -7.28 2.95 8.69
CA THR A 18 -7.75 1.94 9.64
C THR A 18 -7.29 0.54 9.21
N LEU A 19 -7.44 0.22 7.94
CA LEU A 19 -7.02 -1.08 7.40
C LEU A 19 -5.52 -1.27 7.54
N ARG A 20 -4.75 -0.23 7.23
CA ARG A 20 -3.30 -0.25 7.37
C ARG A 20 -2.89 -0.57 8.81
N LYS A 21 -3.50 0.12 9.76
CA LYS A 21 -3.23 -0.09 11.18
C LYS A 21 -3.59 -1.50 11.61
N GLN A 22 -4.76 -1.98 11.20
CA GLN A 22 -5.21 -3.33 11.54
C GLN A 22 -4.28 -4.40 10.99
N LYS A 23 -3.84 -4.25 9.74
CA LYS A 23 -2.89 -5.17 9.13
C LYS A 23 -1.59 -5.23 9.91
N HIS A 24 -1.04 -4.07 10.25
CA HIS A 24 0.22 -4.00 10.98
C HIS A 24 0.10 -4.56 12.38
N LEU A 25 -1.00 -4.31 13.08
CA LEU A 25 -1.23 -4.86 14.42
C LEU A 25 -1.35 -6.38 14.39
N ALA A 26 -1.87 -6.93 13.30
CA ALA A 26 -1.99 -8.38 13.13
C ALA A 26 -0.70 -9.02 12.62
N GLY A 27 0.33 -8.23 12.33
CA GLY A 27 1.59 -8.75 11.82
C GLY A 27 1.62 -8.93 10.31
N PHE A 28 0.63 -8.42 9.59
CA PHE A 28 0.57 -8.52 8.13
C PHE A 28 1.05 -7.25 7.46
N PRO A 29 1.65 -7.38 6.27
CA PRO A 29 2.00 -6.19 5.49
C PRO A 29 0.76 -5.54 4.90
N PHE A 30 0.88 -4.27 4.59
CA PHE A 30 -0.16 -3.49 3.94
C PHE A 30 0.27 -3.19 2.50
N MET A 31 -0.55 -3.58 1.53
CA MET A 31 -0.26 -3.38 0.11
C MET A 31 -0.70 -2.00 -0.34
N ILE A 32 0.18 -1.30 -1.02
CA ILE A 32 -0.09 0.01 -1.61
C ILE A 32 0.05 -0.11 -3.12
N ASP A 33 -1.04 0.16 -3.81
CA ASP A 33 -1.08 0.08 -5.26
C ASP A 33 -0.81 1.46 -5.84
N ASP A 34 0.10 1.53 -6.80
CA ASP A 34 0.46 2.79 -7.48
C ASP A 34 0.61 2.55 -8.97
N SER A 35 -0.48 2.69 -9.69
CA SER A 35 -0.51 2.42 -11.11
C SER A 35 0.26 3.45 -11.94
N GLU A 36 0.59 4.60 -11.38
CA GLU A 36 1.36 5.63 -12.09
C GLU A 36 2.86 5.36 -12.04
N GLU A 37 3.35 4.86 -10.91
CA GLU A 37 4.78 4.67 -10.69
C GLU A 37 5.25 3.24 -10.92
N LEU A 38 4.34 2.27 -10.83
CA LEU A 38 4.69 0.86 -10.92
C LEU A 38 3.90 0.17 -12.03
N PRO A 39 4.50 -0.86 -12.66
CA PRO A 39 3.76 -1.72 -13.58
C PRO A 39 2.57 -2.38 -12.90
N SER A 40 1.60 -2.84 -13.69
CA SER A 40 0.35 -3.38 -13.16
C SER A 40 0.54 -4.64 -12.32
N ASN A 41 1.67 -5.35 -12.49
CA ASN A 41 1.96 -6.56 -11.73
C ASN A 41 2.87 -6.31 -10.52
N GLN A 42 3.07 -5.04 -10.15
CA GLN A 42 3.89 -4.66 -9.01
C GLN A 42 3.11 -3.79 -8.03
N ALA A 43 3.53 -3.81 -6.79
CA ALA A 43 2.96 -2.96 -5.75
C ALA A 43 4.00 -2.71 -4.67
N TYR A 44 3.73 -1.74 -3.81
CA TYR A 44 4.52 -1.55 -2.60
C TYR A 44 3.93 -2.42 -1.50
N MET A 45 4.81 -3.01 -0.71
CA MET A 45 4.40 -3.78 0.47
C MET A 45 5.03 -3.13 1.69
N GLU A 46 4.18 -2.53 2.53
CA GLU A 46 4.63 -1.85 3.74
C GLU A 46 4.51 -2.79 4.93
N TYR A 47 5.60 -2.94 5.68
CA TYR A 47 5.64 -3.81 6.84
C TYR A 47 5.48 -3.02 8.13
N ALA A 48 5.14 -3.72 9.20
CA ALA A 48 4.87 -3.11 10.50
C ALA A 48 6.08 -2.37 11.08
N ASP A 49 7.29 -2.76 10.68
CA ASP A 49 8.52 -2.11 11.14
C ASP A 49 8.82 -0.82 10.38
N GLY A 50 7.97 -0.45 9.44
CA GLY A 50 8.13 0.77 8.66
C GLY A 50 8.89 0.60 7.36
N THR A 51 9.37 -0.59 7.05
CA THR A 51 10.05 -0.82 5.77
C THR A 51 9.03 -1.04 4.66
N ILE A 52 9.43 -0.69 3.43
CA ILE A 52 8.60 -0.88 2.25
C ILE A 52 9.44 -1.56 1.18
N GLU A 53 8.86 -2.55 0.53
CA GLU A 53 9.46 -3.24 -0.61
C GLU A 53 8.57 -3.13 -1.82
N ILE A 54 9.19 -3.09 -3.01
CA ILE A 54 8.47 -3.31 -4.25
C ILE A 54 8.37 -4.81 -4.45
N VAL A 55 7.16 -5.32 -4.65
CA VAL A 55 6.92 -6.73 -4.92
C VAL A 55 6.32 -6.89 -6.30
N GLU A 56 6.59 -8.04 -6.91
CA GLU A 56 6.04 -8.40 -8.21
C GLU A 56 5.20 -9.65 -8.06
N PHE A 57 4.00 -9.63 -8.63
CA PHE A 57 3.07 -10.75 -8.54
C PHE A 57 3.28 -11.71 -9.70
N SER A 58 3.03 -12.99 -9.44
CA SER A 58 2.99 -13.99 -10.49
C SER A 58 1.81 -13.73 -11.42
N ALA A 59 1.78 -14.42 -12.57
CA ALA A 59 0.75 -14.19 -13.59
C ALA A 59 -0.66 -14.44 -13.06
N ASP A 60 -0.81 -15.36 -12.11
CA ASP A 60 -2.11 -15.68 -11.51
C ASP A 60 -2.37 -14.91 -10.21
N TYR A 61 -1.48 -14.01 -9.82
CA TYR A 61 -1.56 -13.19 -8.62
C TYR A 61 -1.67 -13.98 -7.30
N ARG A 62 -1.24 -15.22 -7.31
CA ARG A 62 -1.25 -16.06 -6.10
C ARG A 62 0.00 -15.89 -5.27
N ASP A 63 1.10 -15.62 -5.93
CA ASP A 63 2.40 -15.47 -5.29
C ASP A 63 3.00 -14.12 -5.64
N TYR A 64 3.93 -13.69 -4.81
CA TYR A 64 4.71 -12.51 -5.11
C TYR A 64 6.12 -12.68 -4.56
N PHE A 65 7.04 -11.89 -5.09
CA PHE A 65 8.42 -11.89 -4.63
C PHE A 65 8.94 -10.46 -4.59
N SER A 66 9.92 -10.23 -3.71
CA SER A 66 10.51 -8.91 -3.54
C SER A 66 11.39 -8.57 -4.73
N VAL A 67 11.19 -7.39 -5.29
CA VAL A 67 12.04 -6.84 -6.34
C VAL A 67 13.18 -6.06 -5.72
N ARG A 68 12.86 -5.14 -4.80
CA ARG A 68 13.87 -4.41 -4.04
C ARG A 68 13.24 -3.72 -2.83
N LYS A 69 14.07 -3.43 -1.86
CA LYS A 69 13.67 -2.67 -0.68
C LYS A 69 13.88 -1.17 -0.95
N LEU A 70 12.93 -0.34 -0.53
CA LEU A 70 13.05 1.09 -0.71
C LEU A 70 14.03 1.70 0.28
N THR A 71 14.65 2.81 -0.13
CA THR A 71 15.47 3.61 0.76
C THR A 71 14.58 4.38 1.74
N LYS A 72 15.17 4.92 2.80
CA LYS A 72 14.43 5.74 3.77
C LYS A 72 13.76 6.93 3.12
N SER A 73 14.41 7.56 2.16
CA SER A 73 13.88 8.70 1.43
C SER A 73 12.65 8.32 0.63
N GLU A 74 12.72 7.17 -0.06
CA GLU A 74 11.60 6.65 -0.83
C GLU A 74 10.42 6.28 0.08
N VAL A 75 10.70 5.66 1.22
CA VAL A 75 9.68 5.30 2.20
C VAL A 75 8.94 6.54 2.69
N SER A 76 9.67 7.58 3.04
CA SER A 76 9.08 8.85 3.49
C SER A 76 8.12 9.42 2.46
N LYS A 77 8.51 9.36 1.19
CA LYS A 77 7.72 9.86 0.09
C LYS A 77 6.40 9.10 -0.05
N ILE A 78 6.47 7.78 0.04
CA ILE A 78 5.28 6.93 -0.05
C ILE A 78 4.36 7.17 1.13
N GLN A 79 4.89 7.21 2.34
CA GLN A 79 4.10 7.41 3.55
C GLN A 79 3.41 8.77 3.57
N LYS A 80 4.04 9.79 3.02
CA LYS A 80 3.46 11.11 2.88
C LYS A 80 2.20 11.09 2.03
N ASN A 81 2.19 10.27 0.99
CA ASN A 81 1.07 10.19 0.07
C ASN A 81 -0.11 9.38 0.64
N ILE A 82 0.15 8.50 1.61
CA ILE A 82 -0.89 7.72 2.29
C ILE A 82 -1.62 8.57 3.32
N ILE A 83 -0.90 9.41 3.99
CA ILE A 83 -1.41 10.26 5.07
C ILE A 83 -1.69 11.65 4.54
#